data_d9f4626bd615d8ad3d7c816c1456b6b6
#
_entry.id   d9f4626bd615d8ad3d7c816c1456b6b6
#
_cell.length_a   1.000
_cell.length_b   1.000
_cell.length_c   1.000
_cell.angle_alpha   90.00
_cell.angle_beta   90.00
_cell.angle_gamma   90.00
#
_symmetry.space_group_name_H-M   'P 1'
#
loop_
_entity.id
_entity.type
_entity.pdbx_description
1 polymer ?
#
loop_
_entity_poly.entity_id
_entity_poly.type
_entity_poly.pdbx_seq_one_letter_code
_entity_poly.pdbx_strand_id
1 'polypeptide(L)'
;MVNYIIVTGGVISGLGKGITTASIGKILVKHGYKVTAIKIDPYINFDAGTLRPTEHGEVWVTEDGGEIDQDLGHYERFLDINIPKCNNITTGQVYSAVIEKERSGKYLGKTVQPIPHVTDEIKRRIRTPGEETKFDFVLVEIGGTVGDYENVLFLEAVRQMKLEGEKVIYIHVTYVPVLKSVGEAKTKPTQHSVKLLREIGIQPDFIITRSEKPLDDVRKEKIALFCNISGEDVISDSNIDNVYGVPLLFEEQELCKKILKKLGLRKEENDFNAWKTYIAKIRKMDKKVKIGIVGKYFDIGAFKLSDSYISVIEAVKHAAWNNNVRPEIEWIDSKIFEKHPRKIVNLKKFDAIIVPGGFGLSGVEGKIATIKYVRENNIPYLGLCLGMQLAVVEYARNVCGLKGANTTEVEKTTPYPVIDFIPDQVKIVTESRYGATMRLGAYPAILADGSLIRKLYNDQNKVYERHRHRYEVNPKYIEILEKKGLVFSGRSPDGILMEFMELPNHPYFTGTQAHPEFKSRPMKPAPLFDGLIKAAKKKKE
;
A
#
# COMPACT_ATOMS: atom_id res chain seq x y z
N MET A 1 -2.22 -7.31 29.30
CA MET A 1 -2.00 -8.53 28.48
C MET A 1 -2.50 -8.21 27.09
N VAL A 2 -1.70 -8.49 26.08
CA VAL A 2 -2.05 -8.24 24.67
C VAL A 2 -3.08 -9.27 24.21
N ASN A 3 -4.02 -8.83 23.37
CA ASN A 3 -5.00 -9.71 22.72
C ASN A 3 -4.60 -9.90 21.26
N TYR A 4 -4.57 -11.12 20.77
CA TYR A 4 -4.21 -11.45 19.39
C TYR A 4 -5.45 -11.83 18.58
N ILE A 5 -5.57 -11.27 17.39
CA ILE A 5 -6.59 -11.66 16.42
C ILE A 5 -5.88 -12.21 15.18
N ILE A 6 -5.99 -13.51 14.99
CA ILE A 6 -5.34 -14.22 13.88
C ILE A 6 -6.32 -14.33 12.72
N VAL A 7 -5.98 -13.73 11.59
CA VAL A 7 -6.79 -13.77 10.37
C VAL A 7 -6.16 -14.73 9.38
N THR A 8 -6.91 -15.77 9.03
CA THR A 8 -6.51 -16.78 8.03
C THR A 8 -7.45 -16.74 6.84
N GLY A 9 -7.03 -17.29 5.71
CA GLY A 9 -7.87 -17.36 4.53
C GLY A 9 -7.95 -18.77 3.94
N GLY A 10 -9.04 -19.06 3.29
CA GLY A 10 -9.24 -20.33 2.63
C GLY A 10 -9.98 -20.22 1.32
N VAL A 11 -9.97 -21.30 0.54
CA VAL A 11 -10.60 -21.47 -0.77
C VAL A 11 -9.76 -20.91 -1.93
N ILE A 12 -9.47 -19.61 -1.94
CA ILE A 12 -8.66 -18.93 -3.00
C ILE A 12 -7.87 -17.77 -2.39
N SER A 13 -6.82 -17.33 -3.11
CA SER A 13 -6.12 -16.08 -2.82
C SER A 13 -6.96 -14.86 -3.21
N GLY A 14 -6.60 -13.66 -2.75
CA GLY A 14 -7.30 -12.42 -3.13
C GLY A 14 -8.69 -12.24 -2.51
N LEU A 15 -9.04 -12.99 -1.46
CA LEU A 15 -10.33 -12.89 -0.76
C LEU A 15 -10.54 -11.58 0.00
N GLY A 16 -9.51 -10.74 0.13
CA GLY A 16 -9.58 -9.50 0.90
C GLY A 16 -9.28 -9.67 2.39
N LYS A 17 -8.42 -10.64 2.76
CA LYS A 17 -7.89 -10.75 4.14
C LYS A 17 -7.36 -9.42 4.67
N GLY A 18 -6.56 -8.71 3.85
CA GLY A 18 -5.98 -7.41 4.21
C GLY A 18 -7.05 -6.37 4.56
N ILE A 19 -8.09 -6.25 3.75
CA ILE A 19 -9.22 -5.33 4.01
C ILE A 19 -10.01 -5.76 5.23
N THR A 20 -10.22 -7.07 5.41
CA THR A 20 -10.89 -7.64 6.60
C THR A 20 -10.09 -7.30 7.87
N THR A 21 -8.79 -7.58 7.87
CA THR A 21 -7.88 -7.29 8.99
C THR A 21 -7.88 -5.79 9.32
N ALA A 22 -7.70 -4.93 8.30
CA ALA A 22 -7.75 -3.49 8.45
C ALA A 22 -9.09 -2.98 8.99
N SER A 23 -10.21 -3.59 8.55
CA SER A 23 -11.56 -3.22 8.99
C SER A 23 -11.81 -3.59 10.44
N ILE A 24 -11.39 -4.78 10.87
CA ILE A 24 -11.45 -5.20 12.27
C ILE A 24 -10.62 -4.25 13.14
N GLY A 25 -9.40 -3.94 12.71
CA GLY A 25 -8.56 -2.99 13.40
C GLY A 25 -9.21 -1.61 13.51
N LYS A 26 -9.83 -1.11 12.42
CA LYS A 26 -10.56 0.17 12.43
C LYS A 26 -11.69 0.20 13.45
N ILE A 27 -12.47 -0.87 13.55
CA ILE A 27 -13.56 -0.97 14.52
C ILE A 27 -13.00 -0.93 15.94
N LEU A 28 -11.95 -1.71 16.24
CA LEU A 28 -11.32 -1.74 17.56
C LEU A 28 -10.75 -0.37 17.95
N VAL A 29 -10.06 0.32 17.02
CA VAL A 29 -9.57 1.70 17.24
C VAL A 29 -10.74 2.65 17.58
N LYS A 30 -11.89 2.48 16.91
CA LYS A 30 -13.07 3.31 17.17
C LYS A 30 -13.75 2.98 18.50
N HIS A 31 -13.45 1.84 19.08
CA HIS A 31 -13.84 1.47 20.45
C HIS A 31 -12.74 1.77 21.49
N GLY A 32 -11.78 2.65 21.17
CA GLY A 32 -10.79 3.18 22.11
C GLY A 32 -9.54 2.34 22.31
N TYR A 33 -9.42 1.19 21.61
CA TYR A 33 -8.27 0.30 21.75
C TYR A 33 -7.08 0.75 20.91
N LYS A 34 -5.87 0.54 21.43
CA LYS A 34 -4.61 0.69 20.68
C LYS A 34 -4.36 -0.58 19.89
N VAL A 35 -4.31 -0.46 18.57
CA VAL A 35 -4.25 -1.59 17.65
C VAL A 35 -3.05 -1.45 16.72
N THR A 36 -2.35 -2.57 16.48
CA THR A 36 -1.40 -2.71 15.38
C THR A 36 -1.71 -3.96 14.57
N ALA A 37 -1.09 -4.08 13.40
CA ALA A 37 -1.28 -5.25 12.54
C ALA A 37 0.08 -5.79 12.07
N ILE A 38 0.16 -7.11 11.91
CA ILE A 38 1.29 -7.87 11.39
C ILE A 38 0.84 -8.56 10.11
N LYS A 39 1.64 -8.49 9.07
CA LYS A 39 1.52 -9.31 7.87
C LYS A 39 2.53 -10.44 7.89
N ILE A 40 2.06 -11.65 7.73
CA ILE A 40 2.91 -12.83 7.50
C ILE A 40 2.81 -13.20 6.03
N ASP A 41 3.96 -13.17 5.35
CA ASP A 41 4.09 -13.57 3.95
C ASP A 41 4.89 -14.88 3.85
N PRO A 42 4.26 -15.99 3.48
CA PRO A 42 4.89 -17.30 3.54
C PRO A 42 5.85 -17.62 2.38
N TYR A 43 6.34 -16.60 1.67
CA TYR A 43 7.36 -16.77 0.65
C TYR A 43 8.80 -16.74 1.23
N ILE A 44 9.76 -17.32 0.49
CA ILE A 44 11.16 -17.42 0.91
C ILE A 44 11.94 -16.10 0.69
N ASN A 45 11.40 -15.14 -0.04
CA ASN A 45 12.02 -13.84 -0.18
C ASN A 45 12.20 -13.19 1.21
N PHE A 46 13.35 -12.51 1.39
CA PHE A 46 13.63 -11.84 2.66
C PHE A 46 12.69 -10.66 2.89
N ASP A 47 12.40 -9.90 1.84
CA ASP A 47 11.46 -8.79 1.79
C ASP A 47 10.80 -8.71 0.39
N ALA A 48 9.95 -7.71 0.18
CA ALA A 48 9.27 -7.50 -1.09
C ALA A 48 10.11 -6.69 -2.12
N GLY A 49 11.29 -6.20 -1.75
CA GLY A 49 12.07 -5.26 -2.58
C GLY A 49 12.49 -5.77 -3.94
N THR A 50 12.65 -7.10 -4.08
CA THR A 50 13.01 -7.76 -5.35
C THR A 50 11.81 -8.33 -6.11
N LEU A 51 10.61 -8.26 -5.55
CA LEU A 51 9.40 -8.76 -6.18
C LEU A 51 8.95 -7.85 -7.33
N ARG A 52 8.38 -8.46 -8.36
CA ARG A 52 7.82 -7.72 -9.49
C ARG A 52 6.42 -7.21 -9.14
N PRO A 53 6.14 -5.90 -9.29
CA PRO A 53 4.80 -5.35 -9.05
C PRO A 53 3.70 -6.00 -9.89
N THR A 54 4.06 -6.59 -11.02
CA THR A 54 3.15 -7.30 -11.93
C THR A 54 2.76 -8.69 -11.43
N GLU A 55 3.43 -9.25 -10.45
CA GLU A 55 3.15 -10.58 -9.87
C GLU A 55 2.56 -10.47 -8.45
N HIS A 56 3.04 -9.51 -7.66
CA HIS A 56 2.70 -9.38 -6.23
C HIS A 56 2.01 -8.07 -5.86
N GLY A 57 1.79 -7.16 -6.83
CA GLY A 57 1.27 -5.82 -6.55
C GLY A 57 2.35 -4.82 -6.15
N GLU A 58 1.94 -3.67 -5.62
CA GLU A 58 2.82 -2.58 -5.22
C GLU A 58 3.71 -2.96 -4.04
N VAL A 59 4.99 -2.58 -4.11
CA VAL A 59 5.88 -2.66 -2.95
C VAL A 59 5.64 -1.44 -2.06
N TRP A 60 5.14 -1.69 -0.86
CA TRP A 60 4.93 -0.69 0.17
C TRP A 60 6.24 -0.36 0.88
N VAL A 61 6.48 0.92 1.19
CA VAL A 61 7.66 1.33 1.96
C VAL A 61 7.22 1.93 3.30
N THR A 62 7.80 1.43 4.40
CA THR A 62 7.54 1.94 5.75
C THR A 62 8.39 3.18 6.08
N GLU A 63 8.07 3.88 7.18
CA GLU A 63 8.87 5.03 7.66
C GLU A 63 10.34 4.64 7.95
N ASP A 64 10.57 3.45 8.48
CA ASP A 64 11.87 2.88 8.84
C ASP A 64 12.56 2.09 7.72
N GLY A 65 12.10 2.25 6.47
CA GLY A 65 12.76 1.75 5.26
C GLY A 65 12.55 0.26 4.97
N GLY A 66 11.48 -0.35 5.46
CA GLY A 66 11.08 -1.70 5.03
C GLY A 66 10.41 -1.69 3.67
N GLU A 67 10.77 -2.62 2.79
CA GLU A 67 10.08 -2.94 1.53
C GLU A 67 9.15 -4.12 1.75
N ILE A 68 7.84 -3.90 1.72
CA ILE A 68 6.85 -4.83 2.25
C ILE A 68 5.70 -5.00 1.25
N ASP A 69 4.88 -6.04 1.47
CA ASP A 69 3.64 -6.26 0.73
C ASP A 69 2.64 -5.10 0.93
N GLN A 70 1.86 -4.82 -0.11
CA GLN A 70 0.86 -3.74 -0.15
C GLN A 70 -0.19 -3.79 0.98
N ASP A 71 -0.42 -4.95 1.61
CA ASP A 71 -1.41 -5.12 2.68
C ASP A 71 -1.11 -4.23 3.90
N LEU A 72 0.18 -3.95 4.22
CA LEU A 72 0.51 -2.99 5.26
C LEU A 72 -0.04 -1.60 4.95
N GLY A 73 -0.08 -1.22 3.68
CA GLY A 73 -0.71 0.02 3.25
C GLY A 73 -2.21 0.08 3.59
N HIS A 74 -2.92 -1.04 3.48
CA HIS A 74 -4.31 -1.12 3.91
C HIS A 74 -4.42 -0.90 5.42
N TYR A 75 -3.57 -1.55 6.22
CA TYR A 75 -3.60 -1.38 7.67
C TYR A 75 -3.32 0.07 8.06
N GLU A 76 -2.28 0.70 7.53
CA GLU A 76 -1.96 2.09 7.82
C GLU A 76 -3.08 3.04 7.42
N ARG A 77 -3.71 2.84 6.24
CA ARG A 77 -4.84 3.67 5.78
C ARG A 77 -6.07 3.59 6.68
N PHE A 78 -6.39 2.40 7.19
CA PHE A 78 -7.54 2.19 8.05
C PHE A 78 -7.27 2.59 9.51
N LEU A 79 -6.10 2.25 10.05
CA LEU A 79 -5.76 2.50 11.45
C LEU A 79 -5.29 3.96 11.70
N ASP A 80 -4.88 4.68 10.65
CA ASP A 80 -4.26 6.03 10.73
C ASP A 80 -3.01 6.04 11.62
N ILE A 81 -2.16 5.04 11.46
CA ILE A 81 -0.86 4.88 12.14
C ILE A 81 0.22 4.59 11.10
N ASN A 82 1.49 4.75 11.47
CA ASN A 82 2.62 4.22 10.73
C ASN A 82 3.04 2.90 11.34
N ILE A 83 3.19 1.87 10.51
CA ILE A 83 3.55 0.52 10.94
C ILE A 83 5.01 0.26 10.60
N PRO A 84 5.86 -0.16 11.55
CA PRO A 84 7.28 -0.42 11.31
C PRO A 84 7.50 -1.73 10.54
N LYS A 85 8.68 -1.86 9.92
CA LYS A 85 9.05 -3.04 9.11
C LYS A 85 9.05 -4.36 9.89
N CYS A 86 9.25 -4.33 11.21
CA CYS A 86 9.20 -5.54 12.04
C CYS A 86 7.80 -6.19 12.07
N ASN A 87 6.76 -5.47 11.65
CA ASN A 87 5.40 -5.99 11.51
C ASN A 87 5.18 -6.77 10.19
N ASN A 88 6.20 -6.93 9.36
CA ASN A 88 6.19 -7.88 8.25
C ASN A 88 7.10 -9.07 8.57
N ILE A 89 6.57 -10.27 8.51
CA ILE A 89 7.27 -11.51 8.79
C ILE A 89 7.23 -12.38 7.54
N THR A 90 8.41 -12.71 6.98
CA THR A 90 8.51 -13.63 5.84
C THR A 90 9.16 -14.94 6.26
N THR A 91 8.90 -16.00 5.51
CA THR A 91 9.62 -17.28 5.69
C THR A 91 11.13 -17.09 5.60
N GLY A 92 11.59 -16.29 4.63
CA GLY A 92 13.02 -16.00 4.46
C GLY A 92 13.66 -15.37 5.68
N GLN A 93 13.01 -14.38 6.29
CA GLN A 93 13.50 -13.75 7.53
C GLN A 93 13.55 -14.72 8.71
N VAL A 94 12.52 -15.56 8.87
CA VAL A 94 12.45 -16.53 9.96
C VAL A 94 13.55 -17.58 9.83
N TYR A 95 13.68 -18.19 8.66
CA TYR A 95 14.71 -19.21 8.43
C TYR A 95 16.12 -18.62 8.53
N SER A 96 16.37 -17.44 7.97
CA SER A 96 17.67 -16.76 8.09
C SER A 96 18.05 -16.57 9.56
N ALA A 97 17.14 -16.10 10.39
CA ALA A 97 17.39 -15.89 11.81
C ALA A 97 17.65 -17.20 12.58
N VAL A 98 16.95 -18.28 12.26
CA VAL A 98 17.16 -19.60 12.89
C VAL A 98 18.50 -20.17 12.46
N ILE A 99 18.86 -20.11 11.17
CA ILE A 99 20.15 -20.56 10.65
C ILE A 99 21.30 -19.76 11.24
N GLU A 100 21.18 -18.45 11.34
CA GLU A 100 22.20 -17.59 11.96
C GLU A 100 22.42 -17.92 13.44
N LYS A 101 21.34 -18.18 14.19
CA LYS A 101 21.42 -18.65 15.58
C LYS A 101 22.11 -20.01 15.69
N GLU A 102 21.83 -20.93 14.77
CA GLU A 102 22.49 -22.24 14.70
C GLU A 102 23.98 -22.06 14.43
N ARG A 103 24.36 -21.34 13.38
CA ARG A 103 25.76 -21.10 12.99
C ARG A 103 26.56 -20.36 14.08
N SER A 104 25.91 -19.52 14.87
CA SER A 104 26.51 -18.82 16.02
C SER A 104 26.51 -19.63 17.32
N GLY A 105 26.10 -20.92 17.28
CA GLY A 105 26.15 -21.83 18.43
C GLY A 105 25.10 -21.57 19.52
N LYS A 106 24.09 -20.76 19.27
CA LYS A 106 23.08 -20.39 20.28
C LYS A 106 22.17 -21.55 20.71
N TYR A 107 22.14 -22.63 19.96
CA TYR A 107 21.38 -23.84 20.31
C TYR A 107 22.20 -24.90 21.08
N LEU A 108 23.46 -24.58 21.42
CA LEU A 108 24.30 -25.41 22.31
C LEU A 108 24.39 -26.89 21.87
N GLY A 109 24.54 -27.16 20.57
CA GLY A 109 24.67 -28.49 20.01
C GLY A 109 23.35 -29.30 19.87
N LYS A 110 22.19 -28.67 20.16
CA LYS A 110 20.90 -29.33 19.92
C LYS A 110 20.61 -29.45 18.44
N THR A 111 19.91 -30.51 18.03
CA THR A 111 19.34 -30.63 16.70
C THR A 111 18.29 -29.55 16.49
N VAL A 112 18.47 -28.68 15.50
CA VAL A 112 17.53 -27.60 15.17
C VAL A 112 16.45 -28.15 14.21
N GLN A 113 15.19 -28.01 14.59
CA GLN A 113 14.03 -28.55 13.87
C GLN A 113 13.00 -27.47 13.59
N PRO A 114 12.11 -27.66 12.58
CA PRO A 114 11.01 -26.72 12.36
C PRO A 114 10.16 -26.46 13.61
N ILE A 115 9.85 -27.51 14.37
CA ILE A 115 9.21 -27.43 15.69
C ILE A 115 10.23 -27.96 16.71
N PRO A 116 10.60 -27.19 17.76
CA PRO A 116 10.03 -25.88 18.14
C PRO A 116 10.79 -24.67 17.55
N HIS A 117 11.97 -24.79 16.96
CA HIS A 117 12.89 -23.66 16.78
C HIS A 117 12.38 -22.61 15.78
N VAL A 118 11.78 -23.03 14.66
CA VAL A 118 11.16 -22.10 13.69
C VAL A 118 9.86 -21.52 14.23
N THR A 119 9.01 -22.36 14.86
CA THR A 119 7.76 -21.87 15.49
C THR A 119 8.02 -20.92 16.64
N ASP A 120 9.08 -21.12 17.43
CA ASP A 120 9.48 -20.20 18.51
C ASP A 120 9.95 -18.84 17.96
N GLU A 121 10.70 -18.83 16.86
CA GLU A 121 11.11 -17.58 16.20
C GLU A 121 9.89 -16.84 15.62
N ILE A 122 8.92 -17.54 15.05
CA ILE A 122 7.66 -16.95 14.57
C ILE A 122 6.89 -16.31 15.74
N LYS A 123 6.69 -17.07 16.83
CA LYS A 123 6.00 -16.56 18.04
C LYS A 123 6.69 -15.34 18.61
N ARG A 124 8.02 -15.37 18.72
CA ARG A 124 8.80 -14.22 19.18
C ARG A 124 8.52 -12.97 18.33
N ARG A 125 8.54 -13.10 17.00
CA ARG A 125 8.27 -11.98 16.09
C ARG A 125 6.85 -11.46 16.21
N ILE A 126 5.86 -12.34 16.40
CA ILE A 126 4.46 -11.92 16.59
C ILE A 126 4.28 -11.13 17.90
N ARG A 127 5.03 -11.49 18.96
CA ARG A 127 4.96 -10.82 20.27
C ARG A 127 5.65 -9.47 20.29
N THR A 128 6.74 -9.31 19.52
CA THR A 128 7.60 -8.11 19.54
C THR A 128 6.82 -6.79 19.46
N PRO A 129 5.89 -6.55 18.52
CA PRO A 129 5.17 -5.28 18.48
C PRO A 129 4.32 -4.98 19.72
N GLY A 130 3.75 -6.01 20.33
CA GLY A 130 2.96 -5.88 21.56
C GLY A 130 3.80 -5.60 22.81
N GLU A 131 5.05 -6.09 22.84
CA GLU A 131 5.99 -5.91 23.95
C GLU A 131 6.67 -4.54 23.90
N GLU A 132 7.10 -4.11 22.71
CA GLU A 132 7.80 -2.82 22.53
C GLU A 132 6.85 -1.62 22.66
N THR A 133 5.63 -1.75 22.17
CA THR A 133 4.60 -0.70 22.24
C THR A 133 3.36 -1.30 22.90
N LYS A 134 2.87 -0.68 23.98
CA LYS A 134 1.70 -1.18 24.73
C LYS A 134 0.41 -1.11 23.89
N PHE A 135 0.29 -2.02 22.91
CA PHE A 135 -0.95 -2.24 22.18
C PHE A 135 -1.91 -3.13 22.98
N ASP A 136 -3.21 -2.87 22.84
CA ASP A 136 -4.25 -3.70 23.41
C ASP A 136 -4.55 -4.91 22.52
N PHE A 137 -4.41 -4.69 21.17
CA PHE A 137 -4.62 -5.70 20.16
C PHE A 137 -3.49 -5.74 19.14
N VAL A 138 -3.07 -6.94 18.79
CA VAL A 138 -2.20 -7.24 17.66
C VAL A 138 -2.99 -8.11 16.68
N LEU A 139 -3.28 -7.57 15.51
CA LEU A 139 -3.90 -8.31 14.41
C LEU A 139 -2.80 -9.01 13.62
N VAL A 140 -2.95 -10.30 13.34
CA VAL A 140 -1.97 -11.08 12.59
C VAL A 140 -2.64 -11.68 11.38
N GLU A 141 -2.34 -11.18 10.20
CA GLU A 141 -2.80 -11.76 8.95
C GLU A 141 -1.80 -12.78 8.44
N ILE A 142 -2.25 -14.03 8.27
CA ILE A 142 -1.43 -15.09 7.67
C ILE A 142 -1.72 -15.16 6.17
N GLY A 143 -0.69 -14.92 5.37
CA GLY A 143 -0.73 -15.05 3.91
C GLY A 143 -0.93 -16.47 3.44
N GLY A 144 -1.22 -16.63 2.15
CA GLY A 144 -1.54 -17.92 1.54
C GLY A 144 -2.96 -18.41 1.88
N THR A 145 -3.23 -19.65 1.51
CA THR A 145 -4.51 -20.34 1.71
C THR A 145 -4.31 -21.48 2.70
N VAL A 146 -5.24 -21.67 3.63
CA VAL A 146 -5.17 -22.80 4.57
C VAL A 146 -5.21 -24.10 3.79
N GLY A 147 -4.22 -24.95 4.03
CA GLY A 147 -3.94 -26.18 3.28
C GLY A 147 -2.72 -26.09 2.35
N ASP A 148 -2.18 -24.89 2.12
CA ASP A 148 -0.92 -24.70 1.40
C ASP A 148 0.28 -25.07 2.30
N TYR A 149 1.34 -25.62 1.70
CA TYR A 149 2.56 -26.02 2.44
C TYR A 149 3.28 -24.84 3.08
N GLU A 150 3.21 -23.68 2.46
CA GLU A 150 3.99 -22.50 2.82
C GLU A 150 3.61 -21.93 4.18
N ASN A 151 2.34 -22.06 4.60
CA ASN A 151 1.85 -21.40 5.82
C ASN A 151 1.69 -22.34 7.03
N VAL A 152 1.99 -23.63 6.89
CA VAL A 152 1.78 -24.63 7.96
C VAL A 152 2.49 -24.28 9.25
N LEU A 153 3.75 -23.82 9.21
CA LEU A 153 4.52 -23.48 10.41
C LEU A 153 4.01 -22.21 11.09
N PHE A 154 3.47 -21.26 10.32
CA PHE A 154 2.84 -20.07 10.89
C PHE A 154 1.53 -20.42 11.60
N LEU A 155 0.71 -21.27 11.01
CA LEU A 155 -0.51 -21.77 11.63
C LEU A 155 -0.19 -22.58 12.91
N GLU A 156 0.83 -23.44 12.87
CA GLU A 156 1.29 -24.18 14.05
C GLU A 156 1.77 -23.22 15.16
N ALA A 157 2.55 -22.18 14.81
CA ALA A 157 3.02 -21.20 15.79
C ALA A 157 1.86 -20.49 16.52
N VAL A 158 0.86 -20.00 15.78
CA VAL A 158 -0.28 -19.31 16.41
C VAL A 158 -1.18 -20.27 17.19
N ARG A 159 -1.26 -21.56 16.79
CA ARG A 159 -1.92 -22.59 17.56
C ARG A 159 -1.23 -22.80 18.93
N GLN A 160 0.12 -22.84 18.93
CA GLN A 160 0.92 -22.96 20.16
C GLN A 160 0.71 -21.74 21.07
N MET A 161 0.63 -20.51 20.55
CA MET A 161 0.38 -19.30 21.35
C MET A 161 -0.87 -19.44 22.22
N LYS A 162 -1.97 -19.96 21.66
CA LYS A 162 -3.21 -20.20 22.41
C LYS A 162 -3.03 -21.25 23.50
N LEU A 163 -2.27 -22.33 23.22
CA LEU A 163 -1.93 -23.35 24.22
C LEU A 163 -1.01 -22.83 25.33
N GLU A 164 -0.17 -21.87 25.04
CA GLU A 164 0.71 -21.18 25.99
C GLU A 164 -0.05 -20.16 26.88
N GLY A 165 -1.37 -20.04 26.69
CA GLY A 165 -2.25 -19.23 27.53
C GLY A 165 -2.47 -17.80 27.03
N GLU A 166 -2.07 -17.48 25.81
CA GLU A 166 -2.33 -16.17 25.24
C GLU A 166 -3.80 -16.02 24.82
N LYS A 167 -4.32 -14.79 24.89
CA LYS A 167 -5.67 -14.46 24.46
C LYS A 167 -5.70 -14.35 22.94
N VAL A 168 -6.15 -15.40 22.28
CA VAL A 168 -6.18 -15.54 20.81
C VAL A 168 -7.60 -15.75 20.31
N ILE A 169 -8.01 -14.93 19.34
CA ILE A 169 -9.24 -15.09 18.54
C ILE A 169 -8.82 -15.50 17.12
N TYR A 170 -9.42 -16.55 16.58
CA TYR A 170 -9.22 -17.00 15.20
C TYR A 170 -10.37 -16.55 14.32
N ILE A 171 -10.06 -15.80 13.26
CA ILE A 171 -11.01 -15.36 12.23
C ILE A 171 -10.61 -16.00 10.91
N HIS A 172 -11.54 -16.73 10.30
CA HIS A 172 -11.30 -17.41 9.03
C HIS A 172 -12.10 -16.76 7.91
N VAL A 173 -11.41 -16.18 6.93
CA VAL A 173 -12.02 -15.55 5.76
C VAL A 173 -12.18 -16.59 4.66
N THR A 174 -13.40 -16.75 4.14
CA THR A 174 -13.70 -17.74 3.10
C THR A 174 -14.52 -17.15 1.96
N TYR A 175 -14.65 -17.91 0.89
CA TYR A 175 -15.47 -17.53 -0.26
C TYR A 175 -16.74 -18.40 -0.36
N VAL A 176 -17.87 -17.74 -0.56
CA VAL A 176 -19.16 -18.38 -0.83
C VAL A 176 -19.60 -18.01 -2.25
N PRO A 177 -19.24 -18.84 -3.25
CA PRO A 177 -19.58 -18.56 -4.65
C PRO A 177 -21.09 -18.68 -4.88
N VAL A 178 -21.61 -17.81 -5.77
CA VAL A 178 -22.94 -17.92 -6.34
C VAL A 178 -22.79 -18.45 -7.76
N LEU A 179 -23.24 -19.69 -7.99
CA LEU A 179 -23.21 -20.28 -9.32
C LEU A 179 -24.32 -19.67 -10.17
N LYS A 180 -23.96 -18.93 -11.22
CA LYS A 180 -24.93 -18.25 -12.10
C LYS A 180 -25.99 -19.20 -12.69
N SER A 181 -25.62 -20.45 -12.95
CA SER A 181 -26.52 -21.50 -13.49
C SER A 181 -27.61 -21.94 -12.51
N VAL A 182 -27.39 -21.78 -11.19
CA VAL A 182 -28.30 -22.25 -10.15
C VAL A 182 -28.88 -21.09 -9.33
N GLY A 183 -28.24 -19.92 -9.35
CA GLY A 183 -28.64 -18.75 -8.57
C GLY A 183 -28.48 -18.89 -7.06
N GLU A 184 -27.81 -19.95 -6.59
CA GLU A 184 -27.68 -20.29 -5.18
C GLU A 184 -26.24 -20.12 -4.66
N ALA A 185 -26.09 -19.55 -3.45
CA ALA A 185 -24.81 -19.46 -2.75
C ALA A 185 -24.39 -20.84 -2.21
N LYS A 186 -23.19 -21.29 -2.58
CA LYS A 186 -22.66 -22.62 -2.25
C LYS A 186 -21.70 -22.57 -1.05
N THR A 187 -22.10 -23.17 0.06
CA THR A 187 -21.34 -23.18 1.32
C THR A 187 -20.27 -24.27 1.41
N LYS A 188 -20.23 -25.23 0.46
CA LYS A 188 -19.23 -26.33 0.48
C LYS A 188 -17.78 -25.87 0.50
N PRO A 189 -17.33 -24.88 -0.30
CA PRO A 189 -15.95 -24.41 -0.23
C PRO A 189 -15.54 -23.92 1.17
N THR A 190 -16.41 -23.17 1.84
CA THR A 190 -16.23 -22.76 3.25
C THR A 190 -16.07 -23.94 4.19
N GLN A 191 -16.95 -24.95 4.09
CA GLN A 191 -16.91 -26.14 4.94
C GLN A 191 -15.58 -26.92 4.76
N HIS A 192 -15.09 -27.06 3.51
CA HIS A 192 -13.83 -27.73 3.23
C HIS A 192 -12.64 -26.93 3.78
N SER A 193 -12.63 -25.63 3.61
CA SER A 193 -11.56 -24.77 4.12
C SER A 193 -11.47 -24.80 5.65
N VAL A 194 -12.60 -24.72 6.35
CA VAL A 194 -12.63 -24.84 7.82
C VAL A 194 -12.22 -26.25 8.28
N LYS A 195 -12.56 -27.30 7.52
CA LYS A 195 -12.10 -28.65 7.81
C LYS A 195 -10.57 -28.73 7.82
N LEU A 196 -9.91 -28.18 6.79
CA LEU A 196 -8.43 -28.13 6.72
C LEU A 196 -7.82 -27.34 7.89
N LEU A 197 -8.42 -26.23 8.29
CA LEU A 197 -7.97 -25.47 9.45
C LEU A 197 -8.07 -26.28 10.75
N ARG A 198 -9.16 -27.03 10.90
CA ARG A 198 -9.39 -27.90 12.07
C ARG A 198 -8.42 -29.09 12.09
N GLU A 199 -8.01 -29.61 10.95
CA GLU A 199 -6.98 -30.69 10.85
C GLU A 199 -5.64 -30.23 11.43
N ILE A 200 -5.33 -28.92 11.38
CA ILE A 200 -4.15 -28.32 12.04
C ILE A 200 -4.38 -28.10 13.54
N GLY A 201 -5.59 -28.31 14.04
CA GLY A 201 -5.98 -28.10 15.45
C GLY A 201 -6.47 -26.69 15.77
N ILE A 202 -6.84 -25.89 14.77
CA ILE A 202 -7.39 -24.55 14.94
C ILE A 202 -8.91 -24.57 14.68
N GLN A 203 -9.72 -24.29 15.71
CA GLN A 203 -11.13 -24.02 15.57
C GLN A 203 -11.35 -22.51 15.40
N PRO A 204 -11.94 -22.01 14.29
CA PRO A 204 -12.21 -20.59 14.15
C PRO A 204 -13.25 -20.12 15.16
N ASP A 205 -13.07 -18.92 15.70
CA ASP A 205 -14.04 -18.24 16.56
C ASP A 205 -15.08 -17.49 15.73
N PHE A 206 -14.68 -17.02 14.54
CA PHE A 206 -15.54 -16.36 13.55
C PHE A 206 -15.21 -16.84 12.15
N ILE A 207 -16.23 -16.89 11.30
CA ILE A 207 -16.07 -17.11 9.86
C ILE A 207 -16.59 -15.87 9.13
N ILE A 208 -15.72 -15.21 8.34
CA ILE A 208 -16.12 -14.10 7.48
C ILE A 208 -16.28 -14.62 6.07
N THR A 209 -17.48 -14.47 5.52
CA THR A 209 -17.84 -15.04 4.22
C THR A 209 -17.89 -13.96 3.15
N ARG A 210 -16.89 -13.97 2.24
CA ARG A 210 -16.92 -13.15 1.03
C ARG A 210 -17.93 -13.70 0.03
N SER A 211 -18.83 -12.86 -0.44
CA SER A 211 -19.89 -13.23 -1.39
C SER A 211 -20.34 -12.03 -2.21
N GLU A 212 -20.97 -12.27 -3.36
CA GLU A 212 -21.53 -11.18 -4.19
C GLU A 212 -22.67 -10.44 -3.47
N LYS A 213 -23.47 -11.15 -2.70
CA LYS A 213 -24.62 -10.62 -1.95
C LYS A 213 -24.55 -11.06 -0.49
N PRO A 214 -25.20 -10.34 0.45
CA PRO A 214 -25.31 -10.79 1.83
C PRO A 214 -25.87 -12.22 1.94
N LEU A 215 -25.30 -13.02 2.84
CA LEU A 215 -25.85 -14.36 3.12
C LEU A 215 -27.10 -14.26 3.97
N ASP A 216 -28.09 -15.06 3.62
CA ASP A 216 -29.28 -15.28 4.44
C ASP A 216 -29.01 -16.19 5.64
N ASP A 217 -29.94 -16.21 6.59
CA ASP A 217 -29.80 -16.96 7.84
C ASP A 217 -29.71 -18.47 7.58
N VAL A 218 -30.42 -19.01 6.56
CA VAL A 218 -30.37 -20.43 6.19
C VAL A 218 -28.93 -20.85 5.81
N ARG A 219 -28.20 -20.02 5.06
CA ARG A 219 -26.82 -20.31 4.68
C ARG A 219 -25.85 -20.10 5.83
N LYS A 220 -26.11 -19.10 6.68
CA LYS A 220 -25.32 -18.89 7.92
C LYS A 220 -25.44 -20.08 8.86
N GLU A 221 -26.67 -20.55 9.14
CA GLU A 221 -26.92 -21.73 9.98
C GLU A 221 -26.28 -23.00 9.40
N LYS A 222 -26.36 -23.18 8.08
CA LYS A 222 -25.71 -24.31 7.43
C LYS A 222 -24.18 -24.27 7.59
N ILE A 223 -23.54 -23.10 7.45
CA ILE A 223 -22.10 -22.93 7.70
C ILE A 223 -21.82 -23.23 9.17
N ALA A 224 -22.58 -22.64 10.07
CA ALA A 224 -22.45 -22.81 11.51
C ALA A 224 -22.44 -24.27 11.93
N LEU A 225 -23.43 -25.04 11.47
CA LEU A 225 -23.57 -26.47 11.76
C LEU A 225 -22.33 -27.27 11.30
N PHE A 226 -21.89 -27.10 10.06
CA PHE A 226 -20.77 -27.88 9.52
C PHE A 226 -19.39 -27.42 10.02
N CYS A 227 -19.29 -26.16 10.45
CA CYS A 227 -18.04 -25.57 10.91
C CYS A 227 -17.90 -25.52 12.43
N ASN A 228 -18.92 -25.99 13.16
CA ASN A 228 -18.96 -26.06 14.62
C ASN A 228 -18.77 -24.70 15.30
N ILE A 229 -19.54 -23.69 14.86
CA ILE A 229 -19.64 -22.36 15.45
C ILE A 229 -21.11 -21.95 15.58
N SER A 230 -21.37 -20.81 16.25
CA SER A 230 -22.71 -20.23 16.27
C SER A 230 -23.05 -19.55 14.95
N GLY A 231 -24.32 -19.57 14.51
CA GLY A 231 -24.79 -18.84 13.34
C GLY A 231 -24.51 -17.33 13.42
N GLU A 232 -24.58 -16.76 14.62
CA GLU A 232 -24.26 -15.35 14.87
C GLU A 232 -22.77 -15.01 14.70
N ASP A 233 -21.85 -15.99 14.73
CA ASP A 233 -20.42 -15.85 14.51
C ASP A 233 -20.04 -16.00 13.01
N VAL A 234 -21.02 -16.28 12.14
CA VAL A 234 -20.87 -16.22 10.68
C VAL A 234 -21.19 -14.81 10.20
N ILE A 235 -20.15 -14.08 9.84
CA ILE A 235 -20.23 -12.68 9.40
C ILE A 235 -20.25 -12.63 7.88
N SER A 236 -21.25 -11.95 7.31
CA SER A 236 -21.34 -11.76 5.87
C SER A 236 -20.55 -10.53 5.43
N ASP A 237 -19.61 -10.72 4.51
CA ASP A 237 -18.83 -9.65 3.84
C ASP A 237 -19.18 -9.65 2.36
N SER A 238 -20.25 -8.92 2.01
CA SER A 238 -20.70 -8.80 0.63
C SER A 238 -19.94 -7.71 -0.13
N ASN A 239 -19.98 -7.82 -1.48
CA ASN A 239 -19.38 -6.80 -2.32
C ASN A 239 -20.00 -5.42 -2.06
N ILE A 240 -19.14 -4.42 -1.90
CA ILE A 240 -19.51 -3.01 -1.74
C ILE A 240 -18.64 -2.14 -2.66
N ASP A 241 -19.16 -0.98 -3.06
CA ASP A 241 -18.47 -0.09 -4.00
C ASP A 241 -17.21 0.57 -3.44
N ASN A 242 -17.11 0.65 -2.11
CA ASN A 242 -16.00 1.32 -1.44
C ASN A 242 -15.53 0.50 -0.24
N VAL A 243 -14.30 0.01 -0.27
CA VAL A 243 -13.70 -0.83 0.78
C VAL A 243 -13.71 -0.17 2.17
N TYR A 244 -13.68 1.16 2.23
CA TYR A 244 -13.79 1.89 3.50
C TYR A 244 -15.19 1.81 4.15
N GLY A 245 -16.15 1.23 3.46
CA GLY A 245 -17.46 0.88 4.02
C GLY A 245 -17.49 -0.46 4.77
N VAL A 246 -16.48 -1.34 4.59
CA VAL A 246 -16.43 -2.66 5.23
C VAL A 246 -16.49 -2.60 6.77
N PRO A 247 -15.80 -1.66 7.44
CA PRO A 247 -15.96 -1.51 8.90
C PRO A 247 -17.39 -1.26 9.35
N LEU A 248 -18.19 -0.51 8.56
CA LEU A 248 -19.60 -0.27 8.87
C LEU A 248 -20.43 -1.55 8.74
N LEU A 249 -20.17 -2.32 7.67
CA LEU A 249 -20.84 -3.60 7.44
C LEU A 249 -20.57 -4.60 8.59
N PHE A 250 -19.36 -4.60 9.14
CA PHE A 250 -19.00 -5.47 10.28
C PHE A 250 -19.58 -4.95 11.60
N GLU A 251 -19.65 -3.64 11.80
CA GLU A 251 -20.26 -3.04 12.99
C GLU A 251 -21.78 -3.26 13.02
N GLU A 252 -22.46 -3.22 11.87
CA GLU A 252 -23.89 -3.55 11.74
C GLU A 252 -24.20 -5.00 12.16
N GLN A 253 -23.22 -5.91 12.02
CA GLN A 253 -23.31 -7.31 12.47
C GLN A 253 -22.74 -7.52 13.88
N GLU A 254 -22.46 -6.44 14.62
CA GLU A 254 -21.93 -6.43 15.98
C GLU A 254 -20.60 -7.20 16.16
N LEU A 255 -19.74 -7.28 15.10
CA LEU A 255 -18.51 -8.08 15.16
C LEU A 255 -17.60 -7.65 16.31
N CYS A 256 -17.39 -6.33 16.53
CA CYS A 256 -16.57 -5.84 17.64
C CYS A 256 -17.10 -6.30 18.99
N LYS A 257 -18.40 -6.13 19.26
CA LYS A 257 -19.05 -6.55 20.50
C LYS A 257 -18.87 -8.05 20.76
N LYS A 258 -18.98 -8.87 19.70
CA LYS A 258 -18.78 -10.33 19.77
C LYS A 258 -17.34 -10.70 20.09
N ILE A 259 -16.35 -10.05 19.44
CA ILE A 259 -14.92 -10.23 19.73
C ILE A 259 -14.62 -9.89 21.19
N LEU A 260 -15.06 -8.72 21.66
CA LEU A 260 -14.82 -8.27 23.03
C LEU A 260 -15.48 -9.21 24.04
N LYS A 261 -16.69 -9.68 23.77
CA LYS A 261 -17.39 -10.67 24.62
C LYS A 261 -16.59 -11.97 24.77
N LYS A 262 -16.05 -12.53 23.66
CA LYS A 262 -15.23 -13.75 23.70
C LYS A 262 -13.92 -13.57 24.48
N LEU A 263 -13.37 -12.35 24.49
CA LEU A 263 -12.14 -12.01 25.24
C LEU A 263 -12.40 -11.59 26.70
N GLY A 264 -13.68 -11.49 27.12
CA GLY A 264 -14.05 -11.00 28.45
C GLY A 264 -13.75 -9.50 28.65
N LEU A 265 -13.72 -8.72 27.56
CA LEU A 265 -13.49 -7.28 27.55
C LEU A 265 -14.82 -6.52 27.48
N ARG A 266 -14.82 -5.31 28.02
CA ARG A 266 -15.98 -4.41 27.94
C ARG A 266 -15.88 -3.52 26.71
N LYS A 267 -17.02 -3.26 26.08
CA LYS A 267 -17.12 -2.27 25.02
C LYS A 267 -16.97 -0.88 25.63
N GLU A 268 -16.00 -0.09 25.17
CA GLU A 268 -15.96 1.33 25.43
C GLU A 268 -16.85 2.05 24.40
N GLU A 269 -17.65 3.02 24.83
CA GLU A 269 -18.43 3.84 23.91
C GLU A 269 -17.49 4.79 23.19
N ASN A 270 -17.37 4.64 21.89
CA ASN A 270 -16.61 5.56 21.06
C ASN A 270 -17.42 5.98 19.84
N ASP A 271 -17.12 7.17 19.34
CA ASP A 271 -17.85 7.78 18.23
C ASP A 271 -17.38 7.26 16.87
N PHE A 272 -18.17 6.36 16.28
CA PHE A 272 -18.01 5.91 14.89
C PHE A 272 -18.70 6.88 13.90
N ASN A 273 -19.35 7.97 14.37
CA ASN A 273 -20.17 8.84 13.55
C ASN A 273 -19.35 9.60 12.49
N ALA A 274 -18.13 10.05 12.83
CA ALA A 274 -17.25 10.70 11.86
C ALA A 274 -16.97 9.83 10.64
N TRP A 275 -16.72 8.53 10.85
CA TRP A 275 -16.48 7.58 9.76
C TRP A 275 -17.77 7.30 8.96
N LYS A 276 -18.91 7.12 9.62
CA LYS A 276 -20.22 6.98 8.98
C LYS A 276 -20.54 8.18 8.09
N THR A 277 -20.36 9.38 8.63
CA THR A 277 -20.59 10.65 7.91
C THR A 277 -19.67 10.75 6.69
N TYR A 278 -18.39 10.39 6.84
CA TYR A 278 -17.44 10.40 5.74
C TYR A 278 -17.86 9.45 4.61
N ILE A 279 -18.22 8.19 4.92
CA ILE A 279 -18.68 7.22 3.92
C ILE A 279 -20.01 7.65 3.28
N ALA A 280 -20.96 8.17 4.06
CA ALA A 280 -22.20 8.68 3.54
C ALA A 280 -21.99 9.87 2.58
N LYS A 281 -21.05 10.76 2.89
CA LYS A 281 -20.64 11.87 2.04
C LYS A 281 -20.09 11.38 0.69
N ILE A 282 -19.20 10.39 0.69
CA ILE A 282 -18.63 9.80 -0.52
C ILE A 282 -19.72 9.25 -1.46
N ARG A 283 -20.72 8.57 -0.91
CA ARG A 283 -21.83 8.00 -1.70
C ARG A 283 -22.68 9.06 -2.41
N LYS A 284 -22.76 10.28 -1.86
CA LYS A 284 -23.57 11.39 -2.38
C LYS A 284 -22.84 12.30 -3.38
N MET A 285 -21.57 12.03 -3.69
CA MET A 285 -20.78 12.89 -4.58
C MET A 285 -21.18 12.68 -6.04
N ASP A 286 -21.63 13.74 -6.72
CA ASP A 286 -22.04 13.70 -8.13
C ASP A 286 -21.03 14.37 -9.06
N LYS A 287 -20.33 15.43 -8.60
CA LYS A 287 -19.30 16.10 -9.38
C LYS A 287 -18.11 15.18 -9.59
N LYS A 288 -17.60 15.10 -10.83
CA LYS A 288 -16.53 14.20 -11.22
C LYS A 288 -15.29 14.97 -11.68
N VAL A 289 -14.11 14.40 -11.46
CA VAL A 289 -12.85 14.85 -12.06
C VAL A 289 -12.18 13.67 -12.76
N LYS A 290 -11.64 13.92 -13.96
CA LYS A 290 -10.97 12.90 -14.77
C LYS A 290 -9.46 13.00 -14.59
N ILE A 291 -8.87 11.95 -14.04
CA ILE A 291 -7.44 11.86 -13.77
C ILE A 291 -6.82 10.80 -14.68
N GLY A 292 -5.85 11.23 -15.50
CA GLY A 292 -5.04 10.31 -16.29
C GLY A 292 -3.78 9.90 -15.52
N ILE A 293 -3.54 8.60 -15.37
CA ILE A 293 -2.28 8.08 -14.81
C ILE A 293 -1.49 7.45 -15.95
N VAL A 294 -0.33 8.07 -16.29
CA VAL A 294 0.50 7.65 -17.42
C VAL A 294 1.67 6.83 -16.91
N GLY A 295 1.61 5.53 -17.11
CA GLY A 295 2.58 4.56 -16.58
C GLY A 295 2.86 3.42 -17.56
N LYS A 296 3.41 2.29 -17.03
CA LYS A 296 3.85 1.17 -17.87
C LYS A 296 3.47 -0.24 -17.40
N TYR A 297 2.88 -0.40 -16.22
CA TYR A 297 2.60 -1.72 -15.63
C TYR A 297 1.11 -2.08 -15.68
N PHE A 298 0.40 -1.74 -16.75
CA PHE A 298 -1.05 -1.87 -16.80
C PHE A 298 -1.57 -3.14 -17.46
N ASP A 299 -0.78 -3.76 -18.36
CA ASP A 299 -1.21 -4.92 -19.11
C ASP A 299 -0.37 -6.16 -18.78
N ILE A 300 -1.00 -7.18 -18.21
CA ILE A 300 -0.49 -8.54 -18.16
C ILE A 300 -1.43 -9.43 -18.95
N GLY A 301 -1.12 -9.62 -20.23
CA GLY A 301 -1.99 -10.36 -21.14
C GLY A 301 -3.36 -9.70 -21.28
N ALA A 302 -4.44 -10.42 -20.95
CA ALA A 302 -5.81 -9.93 -21.05
C ALA A 302 -6.30 -9.14 -19.81
N PHE A 303 -5.49 -8.99 -18.78
CA PHE A 303 -5.90 -8.37 -17.51
C PHE A 303 -5.14 -7.06 -17.23
N LYS A 304 -5.86 -6.08 -16.65
CA LYS A 304 -5.27 -4.85 -16.12
C LYS A 304 -5.05 -5.01 -14.63
N LEU A 305 -3.78 -4.91 -14.18
CA LEU A 305 -3.45 -4.95 -12.76
C LEU A 305 -3.46 -3.52 -12.19
N SER A 306 -4.56 -3.18 -11.51
CA SER A 306 -4.67 -1.94 -10.74
C SER A 306 -3.72 -1.90 -9.54
N ASP A 307 -3.37 -3.08 -9.01
CA ASP A 307 -2.65 -3.23 -7.73
C ASP A 307 -1.18 -2.78 -7.79
N SER A 308 -0.59 -2.66 -9.00
CA SER A 308 0.77 -2.14 -9.17
C SER A 308 0.94 -0.67 -8.74
N TYR A 309 -0.14 0.08 -8.59
CA TYR A 309 -0.16 1.49 -8.19
C TYR A 309 -1.31 1.79 -7.21
N ILE A 310 -1.63 0.84 -6.35
CA ILE A 310 -2.78 0.96 -5.45
C ILE A 310 -2.70 2.19 -4.56
N SER A 311 -1.50 2.57 -4.09
CA SER A 311 -1.32 3.75 -3.24
C SER A 311 -1.59 5.05 -3.98
N VAL A 312 -1.21 5.15 -5.26
CA VAL A 312 -1.54 6.32 -6.10
C VAL A 312 -3.05 6.43 -6.30
N ILE A 313 -3.73 5.29 -6.58
CA ILE A 313 -5.20 5.25 -6.70
C ILE A 313 -5.87 5.74 -5.42
N GLU A 314 -5.46 5.18 -4.29
CA GLU A 314 -6.03 5.52 -3.00
C GLU A 314 -5.75 6.98 -2.63
N ALA A 315 -4.55 7.51 -2.89
CA ALA A 315 -4.23 8.91 -2.66
C ALA A 315 -5.10 9.85 -3.53
N VAL A 316 -5.33 9.51 -4.80
CA VAL A 316 -6.26 10.24 -5.68
C VAL A 316 -7.69 10.21 -5.13
N LYS A 317 -8.17 9.04 -4.69
CA LYS A 317 -9.50 8.90 -4.07
C LYS A 317 -9.63 9.76 -2.80
N HIS A 318 -8.66 9.66 -1.88
CA HIS A 318 -8.67 10.44 -0.64
C HIS A 318 -8.72 11.94 -0.91
N ALA A 319 -7.89 12.43 -1.83
CA ALA A 319 -7.86 13.83 -2.23
C ALA A 319 -9.17 14.26 -2.91
N ALA A 320 -9.71 13.45 -3.81
CA ALA A 320 -10.96 13.74 -4.49
C ALA A 320 -12.14 13.83 -3.50
N TRP A 321 -12.24 12.88 -2.58
CA TRP A 321 -13.29 12.89 -1.56
C TRP A 321 -13.16 14.07 -0.59
N ASN A 322 -11.94 14.47 -0.23
CA ASN A 322 -11.69 15.67 0.56
C ASN A 322 -12.20 16.94 -0.16
N ASN A 323 -12.06 16.99 -1.49
CA ASN A 323 -12.51 18.10 -2.34
C ASN A 323 -13.96 17.97 -2.83
N ASN A 324 -14.74 17.04 -2.29
CA ASN A 324 -16.15 16.77 -2.62
C ASN A 324 -16.39 16.45 -4.11
N VAL A 325 -15.49 15.65 -4.70
CA VAL A 325 -15.62 15.18 -6.07
C VAL A 325 -15.32 13.68 -6.16
N ARG A 326 -15.91 13.01 -7.16
CA ARG A 326 -15.64 11.60 -7.48
C ARG A 326 -14.54 11.53 -8.53
N PRO A 327 -13.44 10.78 -8.29
CA PRO A 327 -12.41 10.61 -9.31
C PRO A 327 -12.83 9.58 -10.35
N GLU A 328 -12.66 9.92 -11.63
CA GLU A 328 -12.66 8.99 -12.75
C GLU A 328 -11.20 8.80 -13.18
N ILE A 329 -10.63 7.65 -12.83
CA ILE A 329 -9.21 7.34 -13.07
C ILE A 329 -9.10 6.52 -14.36
N GLU A 330 -8.31 7.01 -15.31
CA GLU A 330 -8.02 6.30 -16.56
C GLU A 330 -6.51 6.02 -16.65
N TRP A 331 -6.17 4.76 -16.91
CA TRP A 331 -4.80 4.29 -17.08
C TRP A 331 -4.37 4.45 -18.54
N ILE A 332 -3.18 4.99 -18.74
CA ILE A 332 -2.64 5.27 -20.06
C ILE A 332 -1.25 4.63 -20.15
N ASP A 333 -1.10 3.66 -21.04
CA ASP A 333 0.21 3.10 -21.36
C ASP A 333 1.03 4.15 -22.11
N SER A 334 2.14 4.59 -21.50
CA SER A 334 3.03 5.59 -22.09
C SER A 334 3.62 5.17 -23.44
N LYS A 335 3.78 3.87 -23.71
CA LYS A 335 4.26 3.34 -24.99
C LYS A 335 3.37 3.71 -26.18
N ILE A 336 2.09 4.00 -25.93
CA ILE A 336 1.17 4.42 -27.00
C ILE A 336 1.63 5.72 -27.65
N PHE A 337 2.27 6.61 -26.89
CA PHE A 337 2.76 7.89 -27.39
C PHE A 337 4.09 7.77 -28.12
N GLU A 338 4.87 6.71 -27.83
CA GLU A 338 6.07 6.38 -28.60
C GLU A 338 5.70 5.83 -29.99
N LYS A 339 4.72 4.90 -30.01
CA LYS A 339 4.25 4.27 -31.27
C LYS A 339 3.36 5.19 -32.10
N HIS A 340 2.56 6.02 -31.45
CA HIS A 340 1.56 6.88 -32.07
C HIS A 340 1.61 8.31 -31.49
N PRO A 341 2.62 9.14 -31.81
CA PRO A 341 2.80 10.46 -31.19
C PRO A 341 1.57 11.38 -31.30
N ARG A 342 0.81 11.30 -32.39
CA ARG A 342 -0.40 12.12 -32.58
C ARG A 342 -1.50 11.86 -31.54
N LYS A 343 -1.50 10.70 -30.87
CA LYS A 343 -2.51 10.38 -29.83
C LYS A 343 -2.31 11.18 -28.55
N ILE A 344 -1.17 11.90 -28.40
CA ILE A 344 -0.88 12.75 -27.24
C ILE A 344 -1.97 13.80 -26.99
N VAL A 345 -2.65 14.27 -28.04
CA VAL A 345 -3.74 15.26 -27.93
C VAL A 345 -4.94 14.75 -27.12
N ASN A 346 -5.08 13.43 -26.99
CA ASN A 346 -6.14 12.82 -26.18
C ASN A 346 -5.97 13.11 -24.67
N LEU A 347 -4.79 13.59 -24.26
CA LEU A 347 -4.57 14.02 -22.88
C LEU A 347 -5.39 15.25 -22.51
N LYS A 348 -5.83 16.04 -23.49
CA LYS A 348 -6.68 17.23 -23.26
C LYS A 348 -8.01 16.91 -22.56
N LYS A 349 -8.51 15.67 -22.67
CA LYS A 349 -9.76 15.24 -22.02
C LYS A 349 -9.67 15.09 -20.50
N PHE A 350 -8.44 15.09 -19.93
CA PHE A 350 -8.21 14.95 -18.50
C PHE A 350 -8.14 16.30 -17.80
N ASP A 351 -8.64 16.32 -16.58
CA ASP A 351 -8.56 17.49 -15.70
C ASP A 351 -7.19 17.60 -15.04
N ALA A 352 -6.50 16.47 -14.83
CA ALA A 352 -5.11 16.40 -14.39
C ALA A 352 -4.43 15.11 -14.84
N ILE A 353 -3.09 15.13 -14.86
CA ILE A 353 -2.24 13.98 -15.21
C ILE A 353 -1.25 13.69 -14.08
N ILE A 354 -1.08 12.40 -13.76
CA ILE A 354 -0.06 11.89 -12.86
C ILE A 354 0.89 11.01 -13.66
N VAL A 355 2.20 11.24 -13.49
CA VAL A 355 3.23 10.29 -13.93
C VAL A 355 3.85 9.67 -12.67
N PRO A 356 3.50 8.40 -12.37
CA PRO A 356 3.96 7.73 -11.16
C PRO A 356 5.41 7.29 -11.24
N GLY A 357 5.93 6.82 -10.12
CA GLY A 357 7.20 6.12 -10.01
C GLY A 357 7.27 4.87 -10.90
N GLY A 358 8.43 4.26 -10.96
CA GLY A 358 8.68 3.02 -11.71
C GLY A 358 10.15 2.88 -12.06
N PHE A 359 10.56 1.70 -12.53
CA PHE A 359 11.93 1.37 -12.87
C PHE A 359 12.04 0.89 -14.33
N GLY A 360 13.24 1.08 -14.92
CA GLY A 360 13.62 0.54 -16.22
C GLY A 360 13.17 1.35 -17.44
N LEU A 361 13.62 0.93 -18.61
CA LEU A 361 13.73 1.72 -19.86
C LEU A 361 12.42 1.92 -20.62
N SER A 362 11.42 1.09 -20.41
CA SER A 362 10.23 1.00 -21.26
C SER A 362 9.25 2.16 -21.04
N GLY A 363 8.80 2.81 -22.12
CA GLY A 363 7.80 3.87 -22.09
C GLY A 363 8.30 5.23 -21.58
N VAL A 364 9.61 5.43 -21.49
CA VAL A 364 10.23 6.66 -20.95
C VAL A 364 9.99 7.84 -21.88
N GLU A 365 10.22 7.72 -23.17
CA GLU A 365 10.00 8.81 -24.12
C GLU A 365 8.53 9.19 -24.24
N GLY A 366 7.63 8.22 -24.12
CA GLY A 366 6.19 8.48 -24.04
C GLY A 366 5.76 9.27 -22.80
N LYS A 367 6.42 9.03 -21.66
CA LYS A 367 6.23 9.83 -20.44
C LYS A 367 6.79 11.25 -20.62
N ILE A 368 7.99 11.40 -21.18
CA ILE A 368 8.60 12.71 -21.47
C ILE A 368 7.70 13.51 -22.43
N ALA A 369 7.18 12.87 -23.49
CA ALA A 369 6.23 13.51 -24.40
C ALA A 369 4.93 13.95 -23.70
N THR A 370 4.43 13.11 -22.79
CA THR A 370 3.27 13.45 -21.94
C THR A 370 3.57 14.70 -21.10
N ILE A 371 4.70 14.74 -20.41
CA ILE A 371 5.09 15.84 -19.54
C ILE A 371 5.23 17.14 -20.34
N LYS A 372 5.86 17.10 -21.52
CA LYS A 372 5.91 18.23 -22.43
C LYS A 372 4.51 18.74 -22.79
N TYR A 373 3.64 17.84 -23.21
CA TYR A 373 2.29 18.21 -23.62
C TYR A 373 1.49 18.87 -22.49
N VAL A 374 1.54 18.32 -21.27
CA VAL A 374 0.78 18.87 -20.15
C VAL A 374 1.35 20.22 -19.68
N ARG A 375 2.67 20.40 -19.71
CA ARG A 375 3.33 21.68 -19.41
C ARG A 375 2.92 22.76 -20.42
N GLU A 376 2.99 22.48 -21.71
CA GLU A 376 2.66 23.43 -22.78
C GLU A 376 1.17 23.77 -22.88
N ASN A 377 0.28 22.87 -22.41
CA ASN A 377 -1.17 23.04 -22.45
C ASN A 377 -1.82 23.38 -21.10
N ASN A 378 -1.05 23.77 -20.10
CA ASN A 378 -1.54 24.14 -18.77
C ASN A 378 -2.46 23.07 -18.14
N ILE A 379 -2.15 21.79 -18.33
CA ILE A 379 -2.87 20.68 -17.70
C ILE A 379 -2.21 20.38 -16.34
N PRO A 380 -2.94 20.43 -15.22
CA PRO A 380 -2.40 20.10 -13.90
C PRO A 380 -1.63 18.78 -13.90
N TYR A 381 -0.42 18.81 -13.35
CA TYR A 381 0.55 17.72 -13.39
C TYR A 381 1.14 17.41 -12.01
N LEU A 382 1.27 16.13 -11.71
CA LEU A 382 2.03 15.62 -10.55
C LEU A 382 2.99 14.51 -11.00
N GLY A 383 4.28 14.73 -10.80
CA GLY A 383 5.34 13.73 -11.02
C GLY A 383 5.81 13.11 -9.72
N LEU A 384 5.75 11.78 -9.61
CA LEU A 384 6.19 11.04 -8.42
C LEU A 384 7.46 10.26 -8.75
N CYS A 385 8.51 10.43 -7.95
CA CYS A 385 9.80 9.75 -8.08
C CYS A 385 10.33 9.82 -9.53
N LEU A 386 10.28 8.75 -10.33
CA LEU A 386 10.63 8.77 -11.75
C LEU A 386 9.86 9.86 -12.53
N GLY A 387 8.61 10.14 -12.16
CA GLY A 387 7.82 11.20 -12.79
C GLY A 387 8.44 12.60 -12.61
N MET A 388 8.96 12.91 -11.41
CA MET A 388 9.74 14.13 -11.19
C MET A 388 11.03 14.13 -12.01
N GLN A 389 11.79 13.03 -11.99
CA GLN A 389 13.04 12.92 -12.74
C GLN A 389 12.84 13.16 -14.23
N LEU A 390 11.81 12.55 -14.83
CA LEU A 390 11.49 12.74 -16.25
C LEU A 390 10.96 14.14 -16.55
N ALA A 391 10.36 14.85 -15.59
CA ALA A 391 10.00 16.25 -15.76
C ALA A 391 11.25 17.15 -15.80
N VAL A 392 12.27 16.85 -15.00
CA VAL A 392 13.58 17.52 -15.08
C VAL A 392 14.25 17.24 -16.43
N VAL A 393 14.22 15.99 -16.92
CA VAL A 393 14.75 15.63 -18.25
C VAL A 393 14.01 16.39 -19.36
N GLU A 394 12.67 16.42 -19.31
CA GLU A 394 11.85 17.15 -20.29
C GLU A 394 12.21 18.62 -20.31
N TYR A 395 12.29 19.25 -19.13
CA TYR A 395 12.61 20.66 -19.00
C TYR A 395 14.03 21.01 -19.49
N ALA A 396 14.99 20.17 -19.15
CA ALA A 396 16.37 20.29 -19.64
C ALA A 396 16.44 20.24 -21.17
N ARG A 397 15.74 19.30 -21.81
CA ARG A 397 15.70 19.14 -23.28
C ARG A 397 15.00 20.30 -23.98
N ASN A 398 13.80 20.65 -23.55
CA ASN A 398 12.89 21.48 -24.32
C ASN A 398 12.87 22.95 -23.89
N VAL A 399 13.32 23.28 -22.66
CA VAL A 399 13.35 24.66 -22.14
C VAL A 399 14.79 25.16 -21.99
N CYS A 400 15.69 24.30 -21.46
CA CYS A 400 17.11 24.70 -21.31
C CYS A 400 17.96 24.45 -22.56
N GLY A 401 17.44 23.76 -23.59
CA GLY A 401 18.14 23.50 -24.85
C GLY A 401 19.24 22.42 -24.76
N LEU A 402 19.28 21.64 -23.69
CA LEU A 402 20.24 20.55 -23.48
C LEU A 402 19.79 19.30 -24.28
N LYS A 403 19.99 19.36 -25.61
CA LYS A 403 19.58 18.28 -26.51
C LYS A 403 20.26 16.96 -26.12
N GLY A 404 19.47 15.92 -25.91
CA GLY A 404 19.95 14.61 -25.47
C GLY A 404 20.08 14.45 -23.95
N ALA A 405 19.68 15.43 -23.14
CA ALA A 405 19.63 15.28 -21.69
C ALA A 405 18.80 14.06 -21.30
N ASN A 406 19.28 13.26 -20.34
CA ASN A 406 18.60 12.03 -19.92
C ASN A 406 18.98 11.65 -18.49
N THR A 407 18.40 10.57 -18.01
CA THR A 407 18.84 9.85 -16.80
C THR A 407 19.84 8.76 -17.18
N THR A 408 20.89 8.59 -16.39
CA THR A 408 21.87 7.50 -16.58
C THR A 408 21.28 6.11 -16.33
N GLU A 409 20.07 6.01 -15.76
CA GLU A 409 19.31 4.76 -15.72
C GLU A 409 18.89 4.29 -17.12
N VAL A 410 18.51 5.24 -17.98
CA VAL A 410 18.00 4.98 -19.34
C VAL A 410 19.12 4.96 -20.36
N GLU A 411 20.01 5.96 -20.30
CA GLU A 411 21.11 6.14 -21.22
C GLU A 411 22.41 6.46 -20.47
N LYS A 412 23.25 5.45 -20.33
CA LYS A 412 24.52 5.57 -19.57
C LYS A 412 25.50 6.58 -20.18
N THR A 413 25.41 6.81 -21.49
CA THR A 413 26.31 7.67 -22.26
C THR A 413 25.68 9.00 -22.67
N THR A 414 24.59 9.41 -22.01
CA THR A 414 23.93 10.69 -22.29
C THR A 414 24.90 11.86 -22.17
N PRO A 415 24.91 12.84 -23.14
CA PRO A 415 25.78 14.00 -23.08
C PRO A 415 25.47 14.94 -21.90
N TYR A 416 24.24 14.90 -21.39
CA TYR A 416 23.78 15.70 -20.26
C TYR A 416 23.04 14.82 -19.24
N PRO A 417 23.77 14.18 -18.31
CA PRO A 417 23.18 13.33 -17.27
C PRO A 417 22.52 14.19 -16.19
N VAL A 418 21.35 14.75 -16.50
CA VAL A 418 20.61 15.63 -15.57
C VAL A 418 19.99 14.87 -14.40
N ILE A 419 19.84 13.56 -14.54
CA ILE A 419 19.51 12.62 -13.48
C ILE A 419 20.62 11.57 -13.44
N ASP A 420 21.17 11.33 -12.24
CA ASP A 420 22.32 10.45 -12.08
C ASP A 420 22.24 9.70 -10.74
N PHE A 421 23.14 8.74 -10.54
CA PHE A 421 23.24 8.00 -9.30
C PHE A 421 23.51 8.90 -8.09
N ILE A 422 22.89 8.57 -6.96
CA ILE A 422 23.36 9.03 -5.66
C ILE A 422 24.79 8.49 -5.47
N PRO A 423 25.79 9.31 -5.10
CA PRO A 423 27.20 8.88 -5.02
C PRO A 423 27.42 7.57 -4.25
N ASP A 424 26.71 7.38 -3.13
CA ASP A 424 26.81 6.18 -2.30
C ASP A 424 26.22 4.92 -2.94
N GLN A 425 25.37 5.06 -3.97
CA GLN A 425 24.73 3.93 -4.66
C GLN A 425 25.64 3.27 -5.73
N VAL A 426 26.68 3.97 -6.19
CA VAL A 426 27.58 3.49 -7.25
C VAL A 426 28.26 2.16 -6.85
N LYS A 427 28.76 2.07 -5.62
CA LYS A 427 29.40 0.84 -5.09
C LYS A 427 28.43 -0.34 -4.98
N ILE A 428 27.20 -0.06 -4.56
CA ILE A 428 26.16 -1.07 -4.32
C ILE A 428 25.72 -1.73 -5.63
N VAL A 429 25.57 -0.94 -6.68
CA VAL A 429 25.15 -1.45 -8.00
C VAL A 429 26.27 -2.25 -8.67
N THR A 430 27.53 -1.83 -8.53
CA THR A 430 28.69 -2.58 -9.05
C THR A 430 28.85 -3.94 -8.39
N GLU A 431 28.44 -4.09 -7.12
CA GLU A 431 28.48 -5.35 -6.38
C GLU A 431 27.23 -6.21 -6.55
N SER A 432 26.28 -5.79 -7.39
CA SER A 432 24.98 -6.49 -7.62
C SER A 432 24.15 -6.77 -6.36
N ARG A 433 24.27 -5.91 -5.34
CA ARG A 433 23.50 -5.99 -4.11
C ARG A 433 22.23 -5.13 -4.24
N TYR A 434 21.12 -5.74 -4.66
CA TYR A 434 19.89 -4.98 -4.98
C TYR A 434 18.87 -4.88 -3.83
N GLY A 435 18.81 -5.84 -2.92
CA GLY A 435 17.83 -5.84 -1.80
C GLY A 435 18.17 -4.80 -0.74
N ALA A 436 17.18 -4.01 -0.30
CA ALA A 436 17.26 -3.02 0.78
C ALA A 436 18.42 -1.99 0.66
N THR A 437 18.84 -1.64 -0.57
CA THR A 437 20.01 -0.80 -0.83
C THR A 437 19.70 0.53 -1.50
N MET A 438 18.43 0.81 -1.79
CA MET A 438 17.96 2.12 -2.25
C MET A 438 17.92 3.13 -1.10
N ARG A 439 17.67 4.39 -1.41
CA ARG A 439 17.23 5.37 -0.40
C ARG A 439 15.79 5.00 -0.02
N LEU A 440 15.62 4.40 1.15
CA LEU A 440 14.38 3.77 1.62
C LEU A 440 13.90 4.38 2.93
N GLY A 441 12.59 4.63 3.02
CA GLY A 441 11.97 5.15 4.22
C GLY A 441 11.80 6.66 4.23
N ALA A 442 11.47 7.21 5.40
CA ALA A 442 11.18 8.63 5.53
C ALA A 442 12.45 9.47 5.64
N TYR A 443 12.57 10.46 4.76
CA TYR A 443 13.65 11.45 4.79
C TYR A 443 13.09 12.86 4.88
N PRO A 444 13.83 13.77 5.56
CA PRO A 444 13.44 15.16 5.70
C PRO A 444 13.69 15.96 4.42
N ALA A 445 12.77 16.88 4.13
CA ALA A 445 12.94 17.92 3.13
C ALA A 445 12.72 19.30 3.76
N ILE A 446 13.59 20.26 3.48
CA ILE A 446 13.44 21.66 3.85
C ILE A 446 12.71 22.36 2.71
N LEU A 447 11.59 23.00 3.00
CA LEU A 447 10.72 23.65 2.02
C LEU A 447 11.03 25.14 1.90
N ALA A 448 11.13 25.62 0.65
CA ALA A 448 11.44 27.00 0.34
C ALA A 448 10.28 27.94 0.74
N ASP A 449 10.61 29.11 1.29
CA ASP A 449 9.66 30.13 1.65
C ASP A 449 8.84 30.59 0.43
N GLY A 450 7.53 30.79 0.64
CA GLY A 450 6.61 31.27 -0.38
C GLY A 450 6.29 30.27 -1.51
N SER A 451 6.89 29.09 -1.54
CA SER A 451 6.62 28.05 -2.54
C SER A 451 5.19 27.49 -2.44
N LEU A 452 4.67 26.98 -3.56
CA LEU A 452 3.40 26.28 -3.59
C LEU A 452 3.46 25.03 -2.69
N ILE A 453 4.55 24.27 -2.78
CA ILE A 453 4.73 23.05 -1.98
C ILE A 453 4.63 23.37 -0.49
N ARG A 454 5.31 24.40 0.01
CA ARG A 454 5.23 24.78 1.43
C ARG A 454 3.81 25.13 1.86
N LYS A 455 3.06 25.88 1.04
CA LYS A 455 1.64 26.16 1.29
C LYS A 455 0.78 24.92 1.38
N LEU A 456 1.04 23.91 0.51
CA LEU A 456 0.33 22.63 0.55
C LEU A 456 0.60 21.85 1.85
N TYR A 457 1.79 21.98 2.40
CA TYR A 457 2.18 21.40 3.69
C TYR A 457 1.91 22.33 4.89
N ASN A 458 0.89 23.22 4.78
CA ASN A 458 0.44 24.13 5.85
C ASN A 458 1.58 25.00 6.41
N ASP A 459 2.42 25.54 5.53
CA ASP A 459 3.55 26.42 5.82
C ASP A 459 4.64 25.82 6.73
N GLN A 460 4.67 24.49 6.86
CA GLN A 460 5.78 23.81 7.52
C GLN A 460 7.08 24.05 6.75
N ASN A 461 8.17 24.34 7.48
CA ASN A 461 9.49 24.51 6.87
C ASN A 461 10.21 23.19 6.62
N LYS A 462 9.82 22.11 7.31
CA LYS A 462 10.43 20.79 7.22
C LYS A 462 9.34 19.71 7.22
N VAL A 463 9.43 18.80 6.27
CA VAL A 463 8.51 17.67 6.11
C VAL A 463 9.28 16.37 5.95
N TYR A 464 8.61 15.25 6.18
CA TYR A 464 9.19 13.92 6.01
C TYR A 464 8.31 13.13 5.05
N GLU A 465 8.91 12.61 3.98
CA GLU A 465 8.21 11.75 3.02
C GLU A 465 9.00 10.47 2.77
N ARG A 466 8.31 9.39 2.34
CA ARG A 466 8.93 8.08 2.11
C ARG A 466 9.56 8.02 0.73
N HIS A 467 10.74 7.43 0.63
CA HIS A 467 11.56 7.31 -0.57
C HIS A 467 11.77 5.85 -0.96
N ARG A 468 11.92 5.63 -2.28
CA ARG A 468 12.30 4.35 -2.87
C ARG A 468 12.97 4.59 -4.23
N HIS A 469 14.24 5.01 -4.22
CA HIS A 469 14.96 5.33 -5.47
C HIS A 469 16.49 5.26 -5.31
N ARG A 470 17.21 5.24 -6.47
CA ARG A 470 18.67 5.24 -6.58
C ARG A 470 19.21 6.46 -7.29
N TYR A 471 18.39 7.11 -8.12
CA TYR A 471 18.77 8.21 -8.98
C TYR A 471 18.20 9.51 -8.45
N GLU A 472 18.94 10.61 -8.67
CA GLU A 472 18.63 11.94 -8.18
C GLU A 472 18.92 12.99 -9.26
N VAL A 473 18.41 14.21 -9.05
CA VAL A 473 18.78 15.37 -9.85
C VAL A 473 20.27 15.66 -9.68
N ASN A 474 21.01 15.67 -10.79
CA ASN A 474 22.45 15.92 -10.76
C ASN A 474 22.73 17.40 -10.42
N PRO A 475 23.45 17.68 -9.32
CA PRO A 475 23.73 19.05 -8.85
C PRO A 475 24.34 19.98 -9.89
N LYS A 476 25.09 19.45 -10.85
CA LYS A 476 25.72 20.22 -11.93
C LYS A 476 24.74 20.99 -12.82
N TYR A 477 23.48 20.55 -12.86
CA TYR A 477 22.48 21.13 -13.76
C TYR A 477 21.42 21.96 -13.02
N ILE A 478 21.44 22.03 -11.69
CA ILE A 478 20.45 22.76 -10.89
C ILE A 478 20.40 24.23 -11.30
N GLU A 479 21.55 24.89 -11.36
CA GLU A 479 21.62 26.33 -11.67
C GLU A 479 21.03 26.65 -13.05
N ILE A 480 21.31 25.83 -14.08
CA ILE A 480 20.79 26.08 -15.44
C ILE A 480 19.26 25.85 -15.50
N LEU A 481 18.75 24.90 -14.74
CA LEU A 481 17.31 24.61 -14.65
C LEU A 481 16.58 25.76 -13.93
N GLU A 482 17.12 26.23 -12.80
CA GLU A 482 16.55 27.34 -12.02
C GLU A 482 16.60 28.68 -12.76
N LYS A 483 17.68 28.99 -13.48
CA LYS A 483 17.77 30.18 -14.35
C LYS A 483 16.70 30.22 -15.44
N LYS A 484 16.13 29.08 -15.81
CA LYS A 484 15.06 28.99 -16.80
C LYS A 484 13.66 28.93 -16.18
N GLY A 485 13.56 28.99 -14.84
CA GLY A 485 12.30 29.11 -14.11
C GLY A 485 11.75 27.83 -13.49
N LEU A 486 12.47 26.69 -13.54
CA LEU A 486 12.15 25.54 -12.71
C LEU A 486 12.59 25.85 -11.27
N VAL A 487 11.71 25.64 -10.30
CA VAL A 487 12.02 25.90 -8.89
C VAL A 487 12.15 24.57 -8.15
N PHE A 488 13.29 24.34 -7.50
CA PHE A 488 13.44 23.25 -6.54
C PHE A 488 12.99 23.75 -5.17
N SER A 489 11.69 23.58 -4.90
CA SER A 489 11.00 24.09 -3.72
C SER A 489 11.17 23.27 -2.45
N GLY A 490 11.87 22.14 -2.52
CA GLY A 490 12.26 21.33 -1.37
C GLY A 490 13.59 20.65 -1.60
N ARG A 491 14.46 20.69 -0.59
CA ARG A 491 15.80 20.12 -0.64
C ARG A 491 16.10 19.31 0.62
N SER A 492 17.01 18.35 0.54
CA SER A 492 17.56 17.68 1.72
C SER A 492 18.18 18.71 2.69
N PRO A 493 18.33 18.41 3.99
CA PRO A 493 18.87 19.36 4.98
C PRO A 493 20.27 19.89 4.66
N ASP A 494 21.09 19.13 3.94
CA ASP A 494 22.40 19.53 3.44
C ASP A 494 22.35 20.35 2.14
N GLY A 495 21.15 20.51 1.54
CA GLY A 495 20.91 21.25 0.32
C GLY A 495 21.31 20.53 -0.97
N ILE A 496 21.80 19.28 -0.89
CA ILE A 496 22.38 18.57 -2.05
C ILE A 496 21.29 17.91 -2.91
N LEU A 497 20.32 17.23 -2.29
CA LEU A 497 19.29 16.46 -2.99
C LEU A 497 18.02 17.28 -3.19
N MET A 498 17.43 17.18 -4.39
CA MET A 498 16.21 17.90 -4.77
C MET A 498 14.99 17.03 -4.50
N GLU A 499 14.24 17.37 -3.45
CA GLU A 499 13.10 16.58 -2.97
C GLU A 499 11.78 16.96 -3.64
N PHE A 500 11.62 18.25 -3.97
CA PHE A 500 10.42 18.79 -4.62
C PHE A 500 10.80 19.80 -5.69
N MET A 501 9.98 19.82 -6.74
CA MET A 501 10.05 20.85 -7.79
C MET A 501 8.68 21.42 -8.11
N GLU A 502 8.66 22.66 -8.63
CA GLU A 502 7.44 23.30 -9.13
C GLU A 502 7.74 24.29 -10.27
N LEU A 503 6.72 24.56 -11.10
CA LEU A 503 6.71 25.66 -12.06
C LEU A 503 5.70 26.73 -11.61
N PRO A 504 6.16 27.88 -11.07
CA PRO A 504 5.28 28.90 -10.46
C PRO A 504 4.25 29.49 -11.42
N ASN A 505 4.57 29.57 -12.72
CA ASN A 505 3.71 30.15 -13.75
C ASN A 505 2.72 29.12 -14.38
N HIS A 506 2.69 27.89 -13.89
CA HIS A 506 1.76 26.87 -14.34
C HIS A 506 0.62 26.71 -13.31
N PRO A 507 -0.63 26.43 -13.71
CA PRO A 507 -1.75 26.25 -12.77
C PRO A 507 -1.47 25.25 -11.66
N TYR A 508 -0.81 24.16 -11.98
CA TYR A 508 -0.26 23.16 -11.05
C TYR A 508 0.73 22.26 -11.80
N PHE A 509 2.00 22.45 -11.58
CA PHE A 509 3.04 21.57 -12.13
C PHE A 509 4.05 21.30 -11.03
N THR A 510 3.91 20.16 -10.39
CA THR A 510 4.74 19.79 -9.25
C THR A 510 5.33 18.40 -9.42
N GLY A 511 6.47 18.18 -8.81
CA GLY A 511 7.08 16.87 -8.72
C GLY A 511 7.74 16.67 -7.36
N THR A 512 7.82 15.41 -6.95
CA THR A 512 8.54 15.00 -5.75
C THR A 512 9.37 13.76 -6.04
N GLN A 513 10.57 13.69 -5.46
CA GLN A 513 11.41 12.50 -5.49
C GLN A 513 10.86 11.40 -4.59
N ALA A 514 10.08 11.78 -3.59
CA ALA A 514 9.42 10.90 -2.65
C ALA A 514 8.12 10.28 -3.18
N HIS A 515 7.48 9.48 -2.33
CA HIS A 515 6.22 8.78 -2.53
C HIS A 515 5.18 9.21 -1.48
N PRO A 516 4.59 10.43 -1.57
CA PRO A 516 3.61 10.91 -0.60
C PRO A 516 2.31 10.10 -0.62
N GLU A 517 2.05 9.32 -1.68
CA GLU A 517 0.93 8.38 -1.75
C GLU A 517 0.93 7.37 -0.58
N PHE A 518 2.08 6.97 -0.08
CA PHE A 518 2.19 6.05 1.05
C PHE A 518 1.71 6.67 2.37
N LYS A 519 1.70 7.99 2.48
CA LYS A 519 1.22 8.70 3.67
C LYS A 519 -0.21 9.20 3.57
N SER A 520 -0.88 9.00 2.42
CA SER A 520 -2.26 9.39 2.22
C SER A 520 -3.22 8.52 3.04
N ARG A 521 -4.19 9.16 3.71
CA ARG A 521 -5.21 8.50 4.53
C ARG A 521 -6.62 8.98 4.11
N PRO A 522 -7.70 8.22 4.33
CA PRO A 522 -9.05 8.58 3.89
C PRO A 522 -9.52 9.97 4.31
N MET A 523 -9.18 10.40 5.53
CA MET A 523 -9.58 11.71 6.07
C MET A 523 -8.42 12.72 6.13
N LYS A 524 -7.22 12.31 5.70
CA LYS A 524 -6.00 13.11 5.68
C LYS A 524 -5.25 12.83 4.38
N PRO A 525 -5.72 13.36 3.24
CA PRO A 525 -5.10 13.12 1.95
C PRO A 525 -3.69 13.71 1.90
N ALA A 526 -2.79 13.05 1.14
CA ALA A 526 -1.46 13.58 0.92
C ALA A 526 -1.53 14.97 0.24
N PRO A 527 -0.77 15.97 0.73
CA PRO A 527 -0.92 17.37 0.33
C PRO A 527 -0.78 17.62 -1.17
N LEU A 528 0.17 16.95 -1.84
CA LEU A 528 0.38 17.10 -3.27
C LEU A 528 -0.81 16.58 -4.10
N PHE A 529 -1.42 15.49 -3.67
CA PHE A 529 -2.63 14.96 -4.32
C PHE A 529 -3.84 15.87 -4.08
N ASP A 530 -3.98 16.43 -2.89
CA ASP A 530 -5.04 17.36 -2.55
C ASP A 530 -4.92 18.65 -3.39
N GLY A 531 -3.71 19.18 -3.55
CA GLY A 531 -3.42 20.31 -4.42
C GLY A 531 -3.73 20.03 -5.90
N LEU A 532 -3.35 18.85 -6.40
CA LEU A 532 -3.64 18.42 -7.77
C LEU A 532 -5.15 18.39 -8.04
N ILE A 533 -5.93 17.79 -7.13
CA ILE A 533 -7.39 17.70 -7.28
C ILE A 533 -8.06 19.09 -7.21
N LYS A 534 -7.58 19.97 -6.34
CA LYS A 534 -8.04 21.38 -6.30
C LYS A 534 -7.80 22.08 -7.65
N ALA A 535 -6.61 21.91 -8.23
CA ALA A 535 -6.29 22.49 -9.54
C ALA A 535 -7.11 21.87 -10.67
N ALA A 536 -7.31 20.54 -10.66
CA ALA A 536 -8.15 19.83 -11.62
C ALA A 536 -9.60 20.31 -11.59
N LYS A 537 -10.15 20.52 -10.39
CA LYS A 537 -11.50 21.05 -10.20
C LYS A 537 -11.63 22.47 -10.76
N LYS A 538 -10.67 23.35 -10.47
CA LYS A 538 -10.65 24.73 -10.99
C LYS A 538 -10.55 24.80 -12.50
N LYS A 539 -9.79 23.89 -13.14
CA LYS A 539 -9.71 23.83 -14.61
C LYS A 539 -11.05 23.48 -15.25
N LYS A 540 -11.89 22.72 -14.56
CA LYS A 540 -13.19 22.26 -15.07
C LYS A 540 -14.31 23.29 -14.88
N GLU A 541 -14.22 24.14 -13.87
CA GLU A 541 -15.08 25.31 -13.63
C GLU A 541 -14.76 26.43 -14.59
#